data_40c4eb02749f6d75954beee974578315
#
_entry.id   40c4eb02749f6d75954beee974578315
#
_cell.length_a   1.000
_cell.length_b   1.000
_cell.length_c   1.000
_cell.angle_alpha   90.00
_cell.angle_beta   90.00
_cell.angle_gamma   90.00
#
_symmetry.space_group_name_H-M   'P 1'
#
loop_
_entity.id
_entity.type
_entity.pdbx_description
1 polymer ?
#
loop_
_entity_poly.entity_id
_entity_poly.type
_entity_poly.pdbx_seq_one_letter_code
_entity_poly.pdbx_strand_id
1 'polypeptide(L)'
;MKSNKKSLRHFITTMLFILLLTFANNTFARDYYQIKVYNIKNAEQEAQIENYLKMAYIPAMHRAGFKTIGVFKPIADDPAAGTKIFVLIPLSKVSDIDLIEEKLSGDKELQTMGKAYFDASFDNAPYERIESILLKAFSGFPEMKIPELATPKSEQVFELRSYQSSTEKIGQKKVEMFNTGGEIDIFKKLNANPVFFGEVLLGKDMPNLMYMTSYKNVESNQQLWQAFGNDADWKVLSAKEEYKNTVSHIDKWLLHPTDYSDI
;
A
#
# COMPACT_ATOMS: atom_id res chain seq x y z
N MET A 1 63.19 2.40 22.31
CA MET A 1 62.16 1.35 22.25
C MET A 1 60.79 1.72 22.83
N LYS A 2 60.51 2.98 23.15
CA LYS A 2 59.19 3.43 23.71
C LYS A 2 58.24 4.11 22.69
N SER A 3 58.72 4.44 21.47
CA SER A 3 57.91 5.18 20.47
C SER A 3 56.92 4.32 19.68
N ASN A 4 57.21 3.05 19.41
CA ASN A 4 56.37 2.20 18.57
C ASN A 4 55.07 1.71 19.24
N LYS A 5 55.00 1.71 20.57
CA LYS A 5 53.79 1.24 21.29
C LYS A 5 52.63 2.26 21.25
N LYS A 6 52.92 3.56 21.16
CA LYS A 6 51.89 4.60 21.08
C LYS A 6 51.27 4.64 19.68
N SER A 7 52.06 4.49 18.62
CA SER A 7 51.56 4.45 17.24
C SER A 7 50.64 3.23 16.97
N LEU A 8 51.07 2.05 17.50
CA LEU A 8 50.27 0.84 17.36
C LEU A 8 48.92 0.92 18.12
N ARG A 9 48.89 1.55 19.30
CA ARG A 9 47.63 1.77 20.04
C ARG A 9 46.66 2.70 19.30
N HIS A 10 47.16 3.78 18.73
CA HIS A 10 46.30 4.69 17.93
C HIS A 10 45.76 4.01 16.67
N PHE A 11 46.59 3.20 15.99
CA PHE A 11 46.17 2.44 14.81
C PHE A 11 45.10 1.41 15.14
N ILE A 12 45.23 0.66 16.23
CA ILE A 12 44.24 -0.30 16.70
C ILE A 12 42.93 0.40 17.13
N THR A 13 43.03 1.56 17.81
CA THR A 13 41.84 2.31 18.24
C THR A 13 41.08 2.89 17.04
N THR A 14 41.80 3.39 16.03
CA THR A 14 41.20 3.92 14.79
C THR A 14 40.59 2.81 13.96
N MET A 15 41.22 1.63 13.88
CA MET A 15 40.69 0.49 13.17
C MET A 15 39.46 -0.11 13.86
N LEU A 16 39.39 -0.10 15.21
CA LEU A 16 38.21 -0.51 15.97
C LEU A 16 37.06 0.49 15.78
N PHE A 17 37.35 1.78 15.67
CA PHE A 17 36.33 2.82 15.42
C PHE A 17 35.77 2.74 14.00
N ILE A 18 36.58 2.39 13.01
CA ILE A 18 36.13 2.16 11.62
C ILE A 18 35.31 0.87 11.54
N LEU A 19 35.66 -0.18 12.29
CA LEU A 19 34.90 -1.43 12.32
C LEU A 19 33.54 -1.27 13.01
N LEU A 20 33.40 -0.37 13.99
CA LEU A 20 32.13 -0.06 14.64
C LEU A 20 31.18 0.76 13.75
N LEU A 21 31.70 1.49 12.77
CA LEU A 21 30.88 2.25 11.81
C LEU A 21 30.30 1.39 10.69
N THR A 22 30.80 0.15 10.49
CA THR A 22 30.28 -0.78 9.47
C THR A 22 29.10 -1.63 9.93
N PHE A 23 28.75 -1.62 11.21
CA PHE A 23 27.48 -2.14 11.72
C PHE A 23 26.38 -1.06 11.76
N ALA A 24 26.38 -0.14 10.82
CA ALA A 24 25.16 0.58 10.51
C ALA A 24 24.15 -0.49 10.06
N ASN A 25 23.26 -0.89 10.96
CA ASN A 25 22.10 -1.67 10.58
C ASN A 25 21.51 -0.98 9.34
N ASN A 26 21.60 -1.63 8.18
CA ASN A 26 20.80 -1.27 7.02
C ASN A 26 19.33 -1.54 7.38
N THR A 27 18.77 -0.68 8.24
CA THR A 27 17.33 -0.55 8.30
C THR A 27 16.95 0.07 6.96
N PHE A 28 16.61 -0.77 6.00
CA PHE A 28 15.97 -0.30 4.78
C PHE A 28 14.83 0.61 5.20
N ALA A 29 14.86 1.85 4.73
CA ALA A 29 13.73 2.75 4.94
C ALA A 29 12.50 2.02 4.36
N ARG A 30 11.45 1.92 5.17
CA ARG A 30 10.20 1.30 4.72
C ARG A 30 9.28 2.38 4.20
N ASP A 31 8.67 2.12 3.06
CA ASP A 31 7.63 2.98 2.50
C ASP A 31 6.44 3.11 3.46
N TYR A 32 5.70 4.17 3.26
CA TYR A 32 4.36 4.36 3.79
C TYR A 32 3.38 4.41 2.62
N TYR A 33 2.13 4.13 2.90
CA TYR A 33 1.07 4.21 1.90
C TYR A 33 -0.10 4.99 2.48
N GLN A 34 -0.62 5.93 1.71
CA GLN A 34 -1.94 6.48 1.97
C GLN A 34 -2.92 5.82 1.01
N ILE A 35 -4.00 5.24 1.52
CA ILE A 35 -5.13 4.81 0.71
C ILE A 35 -6.29 5.77 1.01
N LYS A 36 -6.72 6.52 -0.03
CA LYS A 36 -7.96 7.31 0.04
C LYS A 36 -9.07 6.50 -0.60
N VAL A 37 -10.21 6.38 0.09
CA VAL A 37 -11.39 5.71 -0.43
C VAL A 37 -12.51 6.72 -0.54
N TYR A 38 -12.91 7.03 -1.77
CA TYR A 38 -14.09 7.84 -2.03
C TYR A 38 -15.31 6.93 -2.00
N ASN A 39 -16.20 7.14 -1.03
CA ASN A 39 -17.49 6.48 -0.98
C ASN A 39 -18.48 7.33 -1.79
N ILE A 40 -19.12 6.71 -2.77
CA ILE A 40 -20.02 7.33 -3.73
C ILE A 40 -21.37 6.57 -3.75
N LYS A 41 -22.44 7.24 -4.13
CA LYS A 41 -23.80 6.68 -4.11
C LYS A 41 -24.44 6.46 -5.48
N ASN A 42 -23.85 7.04 -6.53
CA ASN A 42 -24.42 6.99 -7.88
C ASN A 42 -23.36 7.29 -8.96
N ALA A 43 -23.70 7.04 -10.21
CA ALA A 43 -22.86 7.25 -11.36
C ALA A 43 -22.47 8.73 -11.58
N GLU A 44 -23.27 9.69 -11.12
CA GLU A 44 -22.93 11.11 -11.23
C GLU A 44 -21.75 11.45 -10.34
N GLN A 45 -21.77 11.03 -9.06
CA GLN A 45 -20.63 11.19 -8.15
C GLN A 45 -19.40 10.44 -8.66
N GLU A 46 -19.56 9.23 -9.20
CA GLU A 46 -18.47 8.49 -9.81
C GLU A 46 -17.81 9.30 -10.91
N ALA A 47 -18.58 9.83 -11.87
CA ALA A 47 -18.08 10.63 -12.97
C ALA A 47 -17.40 11.94 -12.49
N GLN A 48 -17.95 12.58 -11.46
CA GLN A 48 -17.34 13.79 -10.86
C GLN A 48 -15.99 13.50 -10.25
N ILE A 49 -15.87 12.41 -9.47
CA ILE A 49 -14.59 12.01 -8.86
C ILE A 49 -13.58 11.58 -9.93
N GLU A 50 -13.99 10.78 -10.92
CA GLU A 50 -13.09 10.37 -12.01
C GLU A 50 -12.56 11.60 -12.78
N ASN A 51 -13.42 12.54 -13.13
CA ASN A 51 -12.99 13.76 -13.79
C ASN A 51 -12.02 14.58 -12.93
N TYR A 52 -12.28 14.74 -11.63
CA TYR A 52 -11.39 15.42 -10.70
C TYR A 52 -10.03 14.72 -10.60
N LEU A 53 -10.03 13.41 -10.39
CA LEU A 53 -8.79 12.65 -10.27
C LEU A 53 -7.98 12.72 -11.58
N LYS A 54 -8.60 12.47 -12.72
CA LYS A 54 -7.95 12.43 -14.04
C LYS A 54 -7.42 13.79 -14.48
N MET A 55 -8.24 14.84 -14.37
CA MET A 55 -7.95 16.15 -14.98
C MET A 55 -7.26 17.13 -14.04
N ALA A 56 -7.34 16.92 -12.72
CA ALA A 56 -6.85 17.88 -11.74
C ALA A 56 -5.88 17.25 -10.73
N TYR A 57 -6.31 16.24 -9.99
CA TYR A 57 -5.55 15.72 -8.85
C TYR A 57 -4.27 15.00 -9.27
N ILE A 58 -4.35 13.99 -10.16
CA ILE A 58 -3.17 13.23 -10.60
C ILE A 58 -2.12 14.14 -11.26
N PRO A 59 -2.47 15.04 -12.22
CA PRO A 59 -1.50 16.00 -12.76
C PRO A 59 -0.86 16.89 -11.69
N ALA A 60 -1.60 17.34 -10.68
CA ALA A 60 -1.07 18.13 -9.58
C ALA A 60 -0.12 17.32 -8.70
N MET A 61 -0.44 16.07 -8.38
CA MET A 61 0.44 15.15 -7.66
C MET A 61 1.76 14.94 -8.41
N HIS A 62 1.71 14.80 -9.73
CA HIS A 62 2.92 14.69 -10.58
C HIS A 62 3.77 15.96 -10.52
N ARG A 63 3.16 17.15 -10.54
CA ARG A 63 3.88 18.43 -10.37
C ARG A 63 4.47 18.57 -8.96
N ALA A 64 3.80 18.02 -7.95
CA ALA A 64 4.29 17.98 -6.58
C ALA A 64 5.46 16.98 -6.37
N GLY A 65 5.74 16.12 -7.38
CA GLY A 65 6.82 15.13 -7.33
C GLY A 65 6.38 13.69 -7.03
N PHE A 66 5.08 13.45 -6.82
CA PHE A 66 4.51 12.12 -6.57
C PHE A 66 3.99 11.53 -7.89
N LYS A 67 4.78 10.63 -8.50
CA LYS A 67 4.54 10.17 -9.89
C LYS A 67 3.96 8.77 -9.99
N THR A 68 3.63 8.12 -8.89
CA THR A 68 3.15 6.73 -8.88
C THR A 68 1.88 6.66 -8.07
N ILE A 69 0.79 7.11 -8.66
CA ILE A 69 -0.52 7.14 -8.01
C ILE A 69 -1.42 6.07 -8.61
N GLY A 70 -1.79 5.07 -7.81
CA GLY A 70 -2.76 4.06 -8.23
C GLY A 70 -4.19 4.56 -8.06
N VAL A 71 -5.00 4.44 -9.11
CA VAL A 71 -6.45 4.70 -9.02
C VAL A 71 -7.21 3.49 -9.52
N PHE A 72 -8.09 2.97 -8.66
CA PHE A 72 -8.76 1.70 -8.91
C PHE A 72 -10.25 1.81 -8.63
N LYS A 73 -11.03 1.02 -9.39
CA LYS A 73 -12.47 0.85 -9.19
C LYS A 73 -12.79 -0.64 -9.03
N PRO A 74 -13.76 -1.00 -8.16
CA PRO A 74 -14.21 -2.38 -8.09
C PRO A 74 -14.68 -2.89 -9.46
N ILE A 75 -14.38 -4.15 -9.78
CA ILE A 75 -14.88 -4.80 -11.00
C ILE A 75 -16.41 -4.92 -10.91
N ALA A 76 -17.06 -5.11 -12.05
CA ALA A 76 -18.54 -5.11 -12.14
C ALA A 76 -19.22 -6.14 -11.21
N ASP A 77 -18.56 -7.29 -11.00
CA ASP A 77 -19.09 -8.37 -10.15
C ASP A 77 -18.69 -8.24 -8.67
N ASP A 78 -17.91 -7.21 -8.30
CA ASP A 78 -17.57 -6.94 -6.90
C ASP A 78 -18.75 -6.24 -6.20
N PRO A 79 -19.12 -6.62 -4.96
CA PRO A 79 -20.22 -6.00 -4.22
C PRO A 79 -20.07 -4.48 -4.00
N ALA A 80 -18.85 -3.95 -4.07
CA ALA A 80 -18.55 -2.53 -3.96
C ALA A 80 -18.59 -1.78 -5.30
N ALA A 81 -18.97 -2.43 -6.40
CA ALA A 81 -19.07 -1.80 -7.72
C ALA A 81 -19.99 -0.57 -7.68
N GLY A 82 -19.54 0.55 -8.26
CA GLY A 82 -20.29 1.81 -8.28
C GLY A 82 -20.44 2.51 -6.92
N THR A 83 -19.78 2.01 -5.85
CA THR A 83 -19.88 2.60 -4.50
C THR A 83 -18.54 3.11 -3.96
N LYS A 84 -17.41 2.75 -4.58
CA LYS A 84 -16.07 3.11 -4.10
C LYS A 84 -15.09 3.40 -5.24
N ILE A 85 -14.21 4.37 -5.01
CA ILE A 85 -12.99 4.59 -5.80
C ILE A 85 -11.82 4.62 -4.84
N PHE A 86 -10.76 3.85 -5.12
CA PHE A 86 -9.57 3.73 -4.31
C PHE A 86 -8.41 4.48 -4.95
N VAL A 87 -7.69 5.28 -4.15
CA VAL A 87 -6.48 5.98 -4.57
C VAL A 87 -5.33 5.55 -3.66
N LEU A 88 -4.33 4.89 -4.23
CA LEU A 88 -3.11 4.43 -3.54
C LEU A 88 -1.98 5.44 -3.81
N ILE A 89 -1.42 6.01 -2.74
CA ILE A 89 -0.36 7.00 -2.78
C ILE A 89 0.83 6.46 -1.99
N PRO A 90 1.92 6.03 -2.64
CA PRO A 90 3.15 5.67 -1.95
C PRO A 90 3.86 6.92 -1.44
N LEU A 91 4.39 6.82 -0.22
CA LEU A 91 5.07 7.88 0.51
C LEU A 91 6.42 7.34 1.03
N SER A 92 7.46 8.15 0.95
CA SER A 92 8.76 7.78 1.52
C SER A 92 8.80 7.96 3.04
N LYS A 93 7.99 8.88 3.57
CA LYS A 93 7.87 9.19 5.00
C LYS A 93 6.50 9.76 5.32
N VAL A 94 6.09 9.69 6.58
CA VAL A 94 4.76 10.18 7.03
C VAL A 94 4.56 11.67 6.75
N SER A 95 5.63 12.49 6.88
CA SER A 95 5.55 13.93 6.61
C SER A 95 5.32 14.30 5.14
N ASP A 96 5.34 13.32 4.22
CA ASP A 96 4.96 13.58 2.84
C ASP A 96 3.47 13.91 2.70
N ILE A 97 2.63 13.55 3.69
CA ILE A 97 1.22 13.95 3.74
C ILE A 97 1.09 15.48 3.83
N ASP A 98 1.81 16.10 4.76
CA ASP A 98 1.82 17.55 4.92
C ASP A 98 2.42 18.24 3.70
N LEU A 99 3.49 17.66 3.13
CA LEU A 99 4.12 18.16 1.91
C LEU A 99 3.15 18.14 0.71
N ILE A 100 2.36 17.08 0.56
CA ILE A 100 1.33 16.98 -0.48
C ILE A 100 0.31 18.11 -0.28
N GLU A 101 -0.22 18.30 0.92
CA GLU A 101 -1.20 19.35 1.20
C GLU A 101 -0.65 20.75 0.91
N GLU A 102 0.59 21.03 1.33
CA GLU A 102 1.27 22.28 1.04
C GLU A 102 1.40 22.54 -0.47
N LYS A 103 1.90 21.54 -1.21
CA LYS A 103 2.10 21.64 -2.66
C LYS A 103 0.78 21.81 -3.41
N LEU A 104 -0.24 21.04 -3.06
CA LEU A 104 -1.54 21.08 -3.72
C LEU A 104 -2.31 22.37 -3.42
N SER A 105 -2.21 22.91 -2.20
CA SER A 105 -2.86 24.18 -1.84
C SER A 105 -2.36 25.36 -2.65
N GLY A 106 -1.07 25.35 -3.05
CA GLY A 106 -0.44 26.38 -3.88
C GLY A 106 -0.61 26.16 -5.41
N ASP A 107 -1.15 25.02 -5.85
CA ASP A 107 -1.25 24.67 -7.25
C ASP A 107 -2.46 25.33 -7.92
N LYS A 108 -2.23 26.41 -8.67
CA LYS A 108 -3.28 27.17 -9.36
C LYS A 108 -3.99 26.38 -10.46
N GLU A 109 -3.30 25.45 -11.11
CA GLU A 109 -3.90 24.60 -12.13
C GLU A 109 -4.84 23.59 -11.52
N LEU A 110 -4.47 23.00 -10.36
CA LEU A 110 -5.37 22.16 -9.58
C LEU A 110 -6.64 22.92 -9.19
N GLN A 111 -6.52 24.15 -8.70
CA GLN A 111 -7.67 24.98 -8.32
C GLN A 111 -8.58 25.28 -9.52
N THR A 112 -8.00 25.51 -10.68
CA THR A 112 -8.76 25.80 -11.90
C THR A 112 -9.45 24.56 -12.47
N MET A 113 -8.70 23.47 -12.64
CA MET A 113 -9.22 22.23 -13.23
C MET A 113 -10.11 21.45 -12.27
N GLY A 114 -9.84 21.56 -10.97
CA GLY A 114 -10.63 20.94 -9.90
C GLY A 114 -11.82 21.76 -9.42
N LYS A 115 -12.10 22.92 -10.04
CA LYS A 115 -13.12 23.88 -9.56
C LYS A 115 -14.47 23.21 -9.29
N ALA A 116 -14.96 22.37 -10.18
CA ALA A 116 -16.25 21.69 -10.03
C ALA A 116 -16.29 20.77 -8.78
N TYR A 117 -15.17 20.20 -8.41
CA TYR A 117 -15.04 19.39 -7.20
C TYR A 117 -14.97 20.26 -5.93
N PHE A 118 -14.18 21.34 -5.95
CA PHE A 118 -13.97 22.18 -4.76
C PHE A 118 -15.18 23.06 -4.45
N ASP A 119 -15.84 23.59 -5.47
CA ASP A 119 -16.98 24.50 -5.34
C ASP A 119 -18.34 23.78 -5.38
N ALA A 120 -18.32 22.44 -5.24
CA ALA A 120 -19.55 21.66 -5.23
C ALA A 120 -20.49 22.14 -4.10
N SER A 121 -21.77 22.29 -4.40
CA SER A 121 -22.75 22.74 -3.42
C SER A 121 -23.05 21.66 -2.37
N PHE A 122 -23.58 22.08 -1.23
CA PHE A 122 -23.91 21.16 -0.14
C PHE A 122 -24.89 20.05 -0.55
N ASP A 123 -25.82 20.33 -1.41
CA ASP A 123 -26.87 19.42 -1.91
C ASP A 123 -26.44 18.60 -3.12
N ASN A 124 -25.27 18.90 -3.72
CA ASN A 124 -24.67 18.16 -4.81
C ASN A 124 -23.18 17.85 -4.54
N ALA A 125 -22.90 17.23 -3.39
CA ALA A 125 -21.55 16.83 -3.03
C ALA A 125 -21.02 15.74 -3.96
N PRO A 126 -19.73 15.81 -4.38
CA PRO A 126 -19.15 14.87 -5.35
C PRO A 126 -18.87 13.47 -4.76
N TYR A 127 -19.05 13.29 -3.48
CA TYR A 127 -18.91 12.01 -2.76
C TYR A 127 -19.76 12.02 -1.48
N GLU A 128 -19.97 10.88 -0.88
CA GLU A 128 -20.59 10.80 0.43
C GLU A 128 -19.59 10.98 1.56
N ARG A 129 -18.46 10.26 1.51
CA ARG A 129 -17.37 10.33 2.50
C ARG A 129 -16.04 10.00 1.83
N ILE A 130 -14.96 10.51 2.41
CA ILE A 130 -13.60 10.10 2.12
C ILE A 130 -13.04 9.42 3.36
N GLU A 131 -12.55 8.19 3.20
CA GLU A 131 -11.72 7.53 4.19
C GLU A 131 -10.26 7.75 3.82
N SER A 132 -9.40 7.97 4.80
CA SER A 132 -7.95 8.07 4.61
C SER A 132 -7.27 7.09 5.56
N ILE A 133 -6.50 6.17 4.99
CA ILE A 133 -5.83 5.10 5.73
C ILE A 133 -4.33 5.26 5.52
N LEU A 134 -3.57 5.33 6.61
CA LEU A 134 -2.11 5.40 6.58
C LEU A 134 -1.55 4.04 6.99
N LEU A 135 -0.69 3.49 6.12
CA LEU A 135 -0.01 2.22 6.36
C LEU A 135 1.51 2.41 6.37
N LYS A 136 2.18 1.49 7.06
CA LYS A 136 3.63 1.33 6.99
C LYS A 136 3.95 -0.01 6.35
N ALA A 137 4.81 0.00 5.34
CA ALA A 137 5.24 -1.21 4.65
C ALA A 137 5.78 -2.27 5.62
N PHE A 138 5.56 -3.55 5.33
CA PHE A 138 6.15 -4.64 6.10
C PHE A 138 7.67 -4.71 5.93
N SER A 139 8.38 -5.17 6.93
CA SER A 139 9.84 -5.33 6.86
C SER A 139 10.28 -6.35 5.81
N GLY A 140 9.48 -7.40 5.58
CA GLY A 140 9.72 -8.41 4.54
C GLY A 140 9.37 -7.95 3.12
N PHE A 141 8.71 -6.78 2.98
CA PHE A 141 8.35 -6.15 1.71
C PHE A 141 8.37 -4.63 1.89
N PRO A 142 9.58 -4.02 2.05
CA PRO A 142 9.73 -2.66 2.52
C PRO A 142 9.34 -1.58 1.51
N GLU A 143 9.26 -1.91 0.23
CA GLU A 143 9.00 -0.99 -0.87
C GLU A 143 7.85 -1.50 -1.75
N MET A 144 7.04 -0.59 -2.27
CA MET A 144 6.02 -0.91 -3.25
C MET A 144 6.65 -1.45 -4.55
N LYS A 145 5.99 -2.42 -5.18
CA LYS A 145 6.36 -2.93 -6.50
C LYS A 145 5.24 -2.62 -7.50
N ILE A 146 5.62 -2.03 -8.63
CA ILE A 146 4.69 -1.85 -9.75
C ILE A 146 4.69 -3.17 -10.54
N PRO A 147 3.52 -3.80 -10.72
CA PRO A 147 3.47 -5.07 -11.43
C PRO A 147 3.67 -4.88 -12.94
N GLU A 148 4.48 -5.74 -13.54
CA GLU A 148 4.64 -5.82 -14.99
C GLU A 148 3.66 -6.87 -15.54
N LEU A 149 2.44 -6.45 -15.85
CA LEU A 149 1.41 -7.31 -16.43
C LEU A 149 1.35 -7.09 -17.95
N ALA A 150 1.42 -8.17 -18.71
CA ALA A 150 1.41 -8.12 -20.18
C ALA A 150 0.01 -7.87 -20.78
N THR A 151 -1.05 -7.90 -19.97
CA THR A 151 -2.43 -7.68 -20.41
C THR A 151 -2.80 -6.19 -20.40
N PRO A 152 -3.76 -5.75 -21.22
CA PRO A 152 -4.31 -4.40 -21.16
C PRO A 152 -4.85 -4.07 -19.74
N LYS A 153 -4.77 -2.81 -19.33
CA LYS A 153 -5.28 -2.37 -18.00
C LYS A 153 -6.73 -2.77 -17.74
N SER A 154 -7.57 -2.75 -18.76
CA SER A 154 -8.99 -3.14 -18.65
C SER A 154 -9.22 -4.61 -18.30
N GLU A 155 -8.22 -5.46 -18.49
CA GLU A 155 -8.26 -6.89 -18.12
C GLU A 155 -7.57 -7.18 -16.80
N GLN A 156 -6.61 -6.32 -16.40
CA GLN A 156 -5.84 -6.50 -15.18
C GLN A 156 -6.74 -6.43 -13.96
N VAL A 157 -6.48 -7.30 -13.00
CA VAL A 157 -7.18 -7.34 -11.73
C VAL A 157 -6.20 -7.13 -10.59
N PHE A 158 -6.55 -6.24 -9.69
CA PHE A 158 -5.87 -6.00 -8.43
C PHE A 158 -6.79 -6.47 -7.30
N GLU A 159 -6.26 -7.20 -6.34
CA GLU A 159 -7.02 -7.57 -5.16
C GLU A 159 -6.47 -6.83 -3.95
N LEU A 160 -7.26 -5.92 -3.39
CA LEU A 160 -6.98 -5.26 -2.13
C LEU A 160 -7.65 -6.05 -1.01
N ARG A 161 -6.90 -6.39 0.02
CA ARG A 161 -7.41 -7.07 1.22
C ARG A 161 -7.10 -6.28 2.48
N SER A 162 -8.04 -6.32 3.41
CA SER A 162 -7.98 -5.72 4.74
C SER A 162 -8.24 -6.82 5.76
N TYR A 163 -7.27 -7.07 6.65
CA TYR A 163 -7.35 -8.12 7.67
C TYR A 163 -7.38 -7.48 9.05
N GLN A 164 -8.53 -7.54 9.68
CA GLN A 164 -8.77 -7.01 11.01
C GLN A 164 -8.45 -8.07 12.07
N SER A 165 -7.95 -7.65 13.20
CA SER A 165 -7.67 -8.52 14.35
C SER A 165 -8.45 -8.06 15.57
N SER A 166 -8.76 -8.99 16.48
CA SER A 166 -9.59 -8.69 17.65
C SER A 166 -8.86 -7.89 18.74
N THR A 167 -7.52 -7.91 18.76
CA THR A 167 -6.68 -7.12 19.67
C THR A 167 -5.35 -6.75 18.99
N GLU A 168 -4.68 -5.70 19.48
CA GLU A 168 -3.37 -5.27 18.96
C GLU A 168 -2.32 -6.39 19.01
N LYS A 169 -2.27 -7.15 20.12
CA LYS A 169 -1.34 -8.26 20.26
C LYS A 169 -1.59 -9.38 19.24
N ILE A 170 -2.84 -9.67 18.94
CA ILE A 170 -3.24 -10.65 17.92
C ILE A 170 -2.89 -10.13 16.54
N GLY A 171 -3.14 -8.83 16.28
CA GLY A 171 -2.74 -8.17 15.03
C GLY A 171 -1.23 -8.22 14.79
N GLN A 172 -0.43 -7.94 15.83
CA GLN A 172 1.04 -8.08 15.76
C GLN A 172 1.46 -9.50 15.37
N LYS A 173 0.77 -10.54 15.89
CA LYS A 173 1.02 -11.93 15.48
C LYS A 173 0.68 -12.20 14.03
N LYS A 174 -0.36 -11.58 13.48
CA LYS A 174 -0.65 -11.70 12.04
C LYS A 174 0.40 -10.98 11.19
N VAL A 175 0.88 -9.81 11.62
CA VAL A 175 2.00 -9.11 10.96
C VAL A 175 3.29 -9.94 11.01
N GLU A 176 3.58 -10.59 12.13
CA GLU A 176 4.71 -11.52 12.28
C GLU A 176 4.58 -12.72 11.33
N MET A 177 3.39 -13.30 11.19
CA MET A 177 3.12 -14.41 10.28
C MET A 177 3.46 -14.05 8.82
N PHE A 178 3.11 -12.84 8.38
CA PHE A 178 3.48 -12.35 7.05
C PHE A 178 4.99 -12.20 6.89
N ASN A 179 5.66 -11.58 7.85
CA ASN A 179 7.09 -11.26 7.78
C ASN A 179 7.98 -12.47 8.11
N THR A 180 8.25 -12.70 9.38
CA THR A 180 9.16 -13.74 9.86
C THR A 180 8.54 -15.13 9.84
N GLY A 181 7.22 -15.24 9.81
CA GLY A 181 6.50 -16.50 9.62
C GLY A 181 6.64 -17.07 8.21
N GLY A 182 6.86 -16.21 7.20
CA GLY A 182 7.14 -16.61 5.82
C GLY A 182 5.93 -16.56 4.87
N GLU A 183 4.78 -15.98 5.25
CA GLU A 183 3.62 -15.88 4.36
C GLU A 183 3.95 -15.08 3.08
N ILE A 184 4.75 -13.99 3.18
CA ILE A 184 5.25 -13.22 2.03
C ILE A 184 6.06 -14.11 1.06
N ASP A 185 6.86 -15.03 1.57
CA ASP A 185 7.68 -15.90 0.73
C ASP A 185 6.83 -16.94 -0.02
N ILE A 186 5.69 -17.35 0.57
CA ILE A 186 4.69 -18.18 -0.12
C ILE A 186 4.07 -17.40 -1.28
N PHE A 187 3.68 -16.12 -1.09
CA PHE A 187 3.21 -15.26 -2.17
C PHE A 187 4.24 -15.13 -3.30
N LYS A 188 5.52 -14.91 -2.96
CA LYS A 188 6.62 -14.85 -3.95
C LYS A 188 6.79 -16.17 -4.71
N LYS A 189 6.81 -17.31 -3.99
CA LYS A 189 6.94 -18.66 -4.57
C LYS A 189 5.83 -18.94 -5.58
N LEU A 190 4.62 -18.48 -5.31
CA LEU A 190 3.47 -18.68 -6.17
C LEU A 190 3.31 -17.60 -7.26
N ASN A 191 4.26 -16.68 -7.40
CA ASN A 191 4.22 -15.58 -8.36
C ASN A 191 2.94 -14.73 -8.25
N ALA A 192 2.53 -14.40 -7.03
CA ALA A 192 1.31 -13.65 -6.75
C ALA A 192 1.39 -12.15 -7.12
N ASN A 193 2.52 -11.67 -7.67
CA ASN A 193 2.79 -10.28 -8.05
C ASN A 193 2.30 -9.28 -6.98
N PRO A 194 2.83 -9.32 -5.74
CA PRO A 194 2.42 -8.41 -4.70
C PRO A 194 2.83 -6.97 -5.05
N VAL A 195 1.92 -6.03 -4.80
CA VAL A 195 2.14 -4.59 -4.97
C VAL A 195 2.67 -3.99 -3.68
N PHE A 196 2.00 -4.25 -2.57
CA PHE A 196 2.45 -3.86 -1.23
C PHE A 196 1.86 -4.78 -0.15
N PHE A 197 2.50 -4.78 1.02
CA PHE A 197 1.98 -5.27 2.30
C PHE A 197 2.24 -4.18 3.35
N GLY A 198 1.24 -3.85 4.18
CA GLY A 198 1.40 -2.81 5.18
C GLY A 198 0.52 -3.00 6.41
N GLU A 199 1.03 -2.53 7.55
CA GLU A 199 0.30 -2.41 8.80
C GLU A 199 -0.40 -1.06 8.85
N VAL A 200 -1.68 -1.03 9.17
CA VAL A 200 -2.44 0.20 9.33
C VAL A 200 -2.00 0.91 10.61
N LEU A 201 -1.49 2.15 10.46
CA LEU A 201 -1.09 3.00 11.57
C LEU A 201 -2.21 3.94 12.01
N LEU A 202 -2.99 4.42 11.05
CA LEU A 202 -4.15 5.30 11.25
C LEU A 202 -5.22 4.94 10.23
N GLY A 203 -6.45 4.82 10.67
CA GLY A 203 -7.57 4.49 9.80
C GLY A 203 -8.70 3.84 10.55
N LYS A 204 -9.60 3.26 9.79
CA LYS A 204 -10.78 2.54 10.27
C LYS A 204 -10.42 1.08 10.59
N ASP A 205 -11.23 0.44 11.44
CA ASP A 205 -11.22 -1.00 11.68
C ASP A 205 -9.88 -1.57 12.21
N MET A 206 -9.18 -0.78 13.04
CA MET A 206 -7.91 -1.20 13.69
C MET A 206 -8.16 -2.12 14.88
N PRO A 207 -7.22 -3.04 15.20
CA PRO A 207 -5.95 -3.33 14.52
C PRO A 207 -6.16 -4.00 13.16
N ASN A 208 -5.43 -3.52 12.14
CA ASN A 208 -5.65 -3.92 10.77
C ASN A 208 -4.33 -3.94 9.98
N LEU A 209 -4.22 -4.82 9.03
CA LEU A 209 -3.21 -4.81 7.98
C LEU A 209 -3.88 -4.86 6.61
N MET A 210 -3.27 -4.27 5.62
CA MET A 210 -3.76 -4.34 4.25
C MET A 210 -2.63 -4.74 3.30
N TYR A 211 -3.01 -5.38 2.20
CA TYR A 211 -2.08 -5.69 1.12
C TYR A 211 -2.80 -5.75 -0.22
N MET A 212 -2.02 -5.61 -1.28
CA MET A 212 -2.51 -5.68 -2.64
C MET A 212 -1.66 -6.63 -3.47
N THR A 213 -2.33 -7.46 -4.24
CA THR A 213 -1.74 -8.37 -5.24
C THR A 213 -2.36 -8.09 -6.60
N SER A 214 -1.68 -8.48 -7.68
CA SER A 214 -2.13 -8.17 -9.04
C SER A 214 -2.10 -9.39 -9.95
N TYR A 215 -2.98 -9.41 -10.93
CA TYR A 215 -3.27 -10.56 -11.79
C TYR A 215 -3.56 -10.11 -13.21
N LYS A 216 -3.33 -11.00 -14.17
CA LYS A 216 -3.66 -10.76 -15.59
C LYS A 216 -5.16 -10.58 -15.79
N ASN A 217 -5.98 -11.31 -15.02
CA ASN A 217 -7.44 -11.32 -15.09
C ASN A 217 -8.02 -12.02 -13.85
N VAL A 218 -9.33 -12.09 -13.74
CA VAL A 218 -10.08 -12.75 -12.65
C VAL A 218 -9.75 -14.24 -12.55
N GLU A 219 -9.60 -14.93 -13.68
CA GLU A 219 -9.25 -16.35 -13.68
C GLU A 219 -7.88 -16.62 -13.05
N SER A 220 -6.89 -15.79 -13.37
CA SER A 220 -5.54 -15.90 -12.77
C SER A 220 -5.57 -15.64 -11.25
N ASN A 221 -6.45 -14.76 -10.77
CA ASN A 221 -6.68 -14.55 -9.34
C ASN A 221 -7.23 -15.83 -8.69
N GLN A 222 -8.26 -16.43 -9.27
CA GLN A 222 -8.88 -17.66 -8.75
C GLN A 222 -7.87 -18.83 -8.71
N GLN A 223 -7.09 -19.00 -9.78
CA GLN A 223 -6.05 -20.03 -9.87
C GLN A 223 -4.98 -19.86 -8.79
N LEU A 224 -4.55 -18.61 -8.55
CA LEU A 224 -3.57 -18.35 -7.50
C LEU A 224 -4.11 -18.70 -6.12
N TRP A 225 -5.33 -18.29 -5.77
CA TRP A 225 -5.90 -18.60 -4.47
C TRP A 225 -6.13 -20.10 -4.27
N GLN A 226 -6.48 -20.82 -5.32
CA GLN A 226 -6.53 -22.29 -5.28
C GLN A 226 -5.14 -22.89 -5.02
N ALA A 227 -4.11 -22.39 -5.71
CA ALA A 227 -2.73 -22.84 -5.51
C ALA A 227 -2.24 -22.52 -4.09
N PHE A 228 -2.52 -21.29 -3.59
CA PHE A 228 -2.16 -20.87 -2.25
C PHE A 228 -2.79 -21.76 -1.17
N GLY A 229 -4.08 -22.03 -1.25
CA GLY A 229 -4.76 -22.91 -0.30
C GLY A 229 -4.26 -24.37 -0.32
N ASN A 230 -3.70 -24.83 -1.45
CA ASN A 230 -3.12 -26.16 -1.59
C ASN A 230 -1.63 -26.24 -1.28
N ASP A 231 -0.96 -25.10 -1.12
CA ASP A 231 0.48 -25.04 -0.89
C ASP A 231 0.88 -25.71 0.43
N ALA A 232 1.96 -26.51 0.39
CA ALA A 232 2.41 -27.27 1.55
C ALA A 232 2.95 -26.37 2.67
N ASP A 233 3.68 -25.30 2.31
CA ASP A 233 4.25 -24.38 3.30
C ASP A 233 3.13 -23.56 3.96
N TRP A 234 2.09 -23.16 3.19
CA TRP A 234 0.89 -22.53 3.75
C TRP A 234 0.17 -23.44 4.74
N LYS A 235 -0.02 -24.70 4.42
CA LYS A 235 -0.67 -25.67 5.32
C LYS A 235 0.10 -25.82 6.63
N VAL A 236 1.43 -25.85 6.57
CA VAL A 236 2.29 -25.90 7.76
C VAL A 236 2.22 -24.59 8.54
N LEU A 237 2.33 -23.44 7.86
CA LEU A 237 2.32 -22.13 8.50
C LEU A 237 0.99 -21.83 9.19
N SER A 238 -0.12 -22.03 8.49
CA SER A 238 -1.47 -21.74 9.00
C SER A 238 -1.93 -22.68 10.12
N ALA A 239 -1.30 -23.86 10.23
CA ALA A 239 -1.57 -24.82 11.31
C ALA A 239 -0.85 -24.51 12.62
N LYS A 240 0.15 -23.61 12.63
CA LYS A 240 0.87 -23.23 13.85
C LYS A 240 -0.09 -22.61 14.87
N GLU A 241 -0.03 -23.08 16.11
CA GLU A 241 -0.92 -22.65 17.19
C GLU A 241 -0.86 -21.15 17.44
N GLU A 242 0.34 -20.57 17.35
CA GLU A 242 0.59 -19.15 17.55
C GLU A 242 -0.06 -18.21 16.50
N TYR A 243 -0.46 -18.73 15.34
CA TYR A 243 -1.08 -17.97 14.25
C TYR A 243 -2.58 -18.25 14.08
N LYS A 244 -3.14 -19.18 14.88
CA LYS A 244 -4.57 -19.43 14.86
C LYS A 244 -5.35 -18.23 15.37
N ASN A 245 -6.52 -17.98 14.75
CA ASN A 245 -7.45 -16.92 15.15
C ASN A 245 -6.83 -15.50 15.16
N THR A 246 -5.82 -15.26 14.30
CA THR A 246 -5.17 -13.94 14.20
C THR A 246 -5.94 -12.95 13.33
N VAL A 247 -6.99 -13.39 12.63
CA VAL A 247 -7.87 -12.55 11.83
C VAL A 247 -9.30 -12.72 12.31
N SER A 248 -9.97 -11.62 12.64
CA SER A 248 -11.38 -11.58 13.09
C SER A 248 -12.36 -11.25 11.97
N HIS A 249 -11.92 -10.44 10.99
CA HIS A 249 -12.70 -10.06 9.81
C HIS A 249 -11.79 -9.81 8.59
N ILE A 250 -12.32 -10.07 7.41
CA ILE A 250 -11.63 -9.83 6.13
C ILE A 250 -12.55 -9.06 5.21
N ASP A 251 -12.11 -7.87 4.78
CA ASP A 251 -12.65 -7.23 3.60
C ASP A 251 -11.74 -7.51 2.41
N LYS A 252 -12.33 -7.68 1.24
CA LYS A 252 -11.63 -7.87 -0.02
C LYS A 252 -12.35 -7.16 -1.15
N TRP A 253 -11.58 -6.58 -2.06
CA TRP A 253 -12.09 -5.92 -3.26
C TRP A 253 -11.28 -6.39 -4.47
N LEU A 254 -11.99 -6.81 -5.52
CA LEU A 254 -11.39 -7.03 -6.82
C LEU A 254 -11.54 -5.75 -7.63
N LEU A 255 -10.42 -5.22 -8.12
CA LEU A 255 -10.32 -3.88 -8.66
C LEU A 255 -9.73 -3.91 -10.07
N HIS A 256 -10.20 -3.00 -10.94
CA HIS A 256 -9.49 -2.63 -12.17
C HIS A 256 -8.77 -1.29 -11.97
N PRO A 257 -7.55 -1.11 -12.50
CA PRO A 257 -6.94 0.20 -12.60
C PRO A 257 -7.71 1.04 -13.62
N THR A 258 -7.87 2.33 -13.35
CA THR A 258 -8.41 3.28 -14.32
C THR A 258 -7.42 3.51 -15.46
N ASP A 259 -7.87 4.06 -16.60
CA ASP A 259 -7.00 4.39 -17.73
C ASP A 259 -5.93 5.46 -17.40
N TYR A 260 -6.19 6.29 -16.37
CA TYR A 260 -5.31 7.34 -15.88
C TYR A 260 -4.56 6.96 -14.59
N SER A 261 -4.68 5.73 -14.09
CA SER A 261 -3.84 5.20 -13.03
C SER A 261 -2.39 5.09 -13.50
N ASP A 262 -1.42 5.41 -12.66
CA ASP A 262 0.01 5.19 -12.95
C ASP A 262 0.44 3.73 -12.78
N ILE A 263 -0.40 2.95 -12.11
CA ILE A 263 -0.20 1.52 -11.79
C ILE A 263 -1.15 0.68 -12.64
#